data_3e13f6c4638624d6f203f3ac85e5790a
#
_entry.id   3e13f6c4638624d6f203f3ac85e5790a
#
_cell.length_a   1.000
_cell.length_b   1.000
_cell.length_c   1.000
_cell.angle_alpha   90.00
_cell.angle_beta   90.00
_cell.angle_gamma   90.00
#
_symmetry.space_group_name_H-M   'P 1'
#
loop_
_entity.id
_entity.type
_entity.pdbx_description
1 polymer ?
#
loop_
_entity_poly.entity_id
_entity_poly.type
_entity_poly.pdbx_seq_one_letter_code
_entity_poly.pdbx_strand_id
1 'polypeptide(L)'
;VESWGGKYQDQEVSAKKGLNLDKLLEKVLLEAEMLDLKANPNKKAQGTVIESTLDKGRGYVSTILVQSGTLRVGDVILSGTYTGRVKAMFNENGKKVEAAGPSTPVQVLGLNGAPQAGDTFNVMDDDRSAREIANKREQLARMQGIMTQKHVTLDEIGRRIAIGSFKELNIIVKGDVDGSVEAMSGSLIKLSKETVQI
;
A
#
# COMPACT_ATOMS: atom_id res chain seq x y z
N VAL A 1 19.82 2.67 19.91
CA VAL A 1 19.70 1.27 20.25
C VAL A 1 20.15 1.12 21.70
N GLU A 2 19.50 0.26 22.48
CA GLU A 2 19.77 0.12 23.93
C GLU A 2 21.20 -0.35 24.20
N SER A 3 21.70 -1.28 23.41
CA SER A 3 23.10 -1.77 23.47
C SER A 3 24.15 -0.67 23.26
N TRP A 4 23.78 0.48 22.72
CA TRP A 4 24.63 1.64 22.48
C TRP A 4 24.18 2.87 23.29
N GLY A 5 23.45 2.66 24.39
CA GLY A 5 22.95 3.72 25.28
C GLY A 5 21.74 4.50 24.75
N GLY A 6 21.05 3.98 23.75
CA GLY A 6 19.81 4.52 23.20
C GLY A 6 18.56 4.02 23.94
N LYS A 7 17.39 4.50 23.54
CA LYS A 7 16.09 4.18 24.14
C LYS A 7 15.38 2.99 23.48
N TYR A 8 15.84 2.53 22.31
CA TYR A 8 15.17 1.49 21.54
C TYR A 8 15.78 0.13 21.78
N GLN A 9 14.95 -0.86 22.06
CA GLN A 9 15.37 -2.24 22.21
C GLN A 9 15.91 -2.79 20.89
N ASP A 10 16.90 -3.68 20.98
CA ASP A 10 17.48 -4.37 19.84
C ASP A 10 17.62 -5.87 20.15
N GLN A 11 17.63 -6.68 19.09
CA GLN A 11 17.84 -8.12 19.20
C GLN A 11 18.60 -8.66 17.99
N GLU A 12 19.77 -9.21 18.24
CA GLU A 12 20.51 -9.93 17.21
C GLU A 12 19.83 -11.26 16.90
N VAL A 13 19.53 -11.50 15.62
CA VAL A 13 18.83 -12.71 15.18
C VAL A 13 19.49 -13.33 13.95
N SER A 14 19.32 -14.63 13.78
CA SER A 14 19.64 -15.32 12.53
C SER A 14 18.40 -16.05 12.02
N ALA A 15 17.74 -15.49 11.01
CA ALA A 15 16.55 -16.07 10.39
C ALA A 15 16.83 -17.48 9.84
N LYS A 16 17.97 -17.67 9.17
CA LYS A 16 18.36 -18.95 8.60
C LYS A 16 18.57 -20.05 9.65
N LYS A 17 19.09 -19.70 10.82
CA LYS A 17 19.37 -20.64 11.92
C LYS A 17 18.27 -20.69 12.98
N GLY A 18 17.27 -19.83 12.88
CA GLY A 18 16.22 -19.69 13.90
C GLY A 18 16.71 -19.15 15.24
N LEU A 19 17.91 -18.54 15.28
CA LEU A 19 18.53 -18.10 16.53
C LEU A 19 17.86 -16.83 17.06
N ASN A 20 17.50 -16.81 18.34
CA ASN A 20 16.91 -15.69 19.08
C ASN A 20 15.60 -15.12 18.47
N LEU A 21 14.87 -15.87 17.66
CA LEU A 21 13.58 -15.43 17.12
C LEU A 21 12.54 -15.26 18.24
N ASP A 22 12.53 -16.17 19.22
CA ASP A 22 11.62 -16.09 20.36
C ASP A 22 11.87 -14.81 21.17
N LYS A 23 13.13 -14.44 21.41
CA LYS A 23 13.49 -13.20 22.12
C LYS A 23 13.08 -11.95 21.35
N LEU A 24 13.15 -11.97 20.01
CA LEU A 24 12.65 -10.88 19.18
C LEU A 24 11.13 -10.73 19.34
N LEU A 25 10.40 -11.85 19.29
CA LEU A 25 8.94 -11.85 19.47
C LEU A 25 8.54 -11.39 20.87
N GLU A 26 9.25 -11.80 21.90
CA GLU A 26 9.02 -11.32 23.28
C GLU A 26 9.17 -9.79 23.37
N LYS A 27 10.22 -9.21 22.78
CA LYS A 27 10.41 -7.74 22.76
C LYS A 27 9.31 -7.02 21.99
N VAL A 28 8.86 -7.58 20.85
CA VAL A 28 7.73 -7.03 20.10
C VAL A 28 6.45 -7.04 20.94
N LEU A 29 6.18 -8.13 21.67
CA LEU A 29 5.01 -8.23 22.55
C LEU A 29 5.07 -7.23 23.71
N LEU A 30 6.24 -7.07 24.34
CA LEU A 30 6.43 -6.09 25.42
C LEU A 30 6.18 -4.66 24.95
N GLU A 31 6.71 -4.30 23.78
CA GLU A 31 6.48 -2.98 23.20
C GLU A 31 5.01 -2.76 22.83
N ALA A 32 4.36 -3.77 22.26
CA ALA A 32 2.94 -3.74 21.95
C ALA A 32 2.05 -3.58 23.20
N GLU A 33 2.40 -4.24 24.31
CA GLU A 33 1.70 -4.12 25.59
C GLU A 33 1.82 -2.70 26.17
N MET A 34 2.97 -2.06 26.04
CA MET A 34 3.17 -0.68 26.49
C MET A 34 2.33 0.34 25.73
N LEU A 35 1.97 0.05 24.49
CA LEU A 35 1.15 0.92 23.64
C LEU A 35 -0.35 0.90 24.00
N ASP A 36 -0.82 -0.07 24.81
CA ASP A 36 -2.23 -0.26 25.23
C ASP A 36 -3.22 -0.11 24.04
N LEU A 37 -2.94 -0.80 22.93
CA LEU A 37 -3.69 -0.71 21.68
C LEU A 37 -5.11 -1.23 21.86
N LYS A 38 -6.10 -0.37 21.55
CA LYS A 38 -7.53 -0.70 21.68
C LYS A 38 -8.26 -0.45 20.35
N ALA A 39 -9.18 -1.33 20.00
CA ALA A 39 -10.04 -1.14 18.85
C ALA A 39 -11.47 -1.59 19.14
N ASN A 40 -12.44 -0.87 18.55
CA ASN A 40 -13.85 -1.21 18.67
C ASN A 40 -14.27 -2.13 17.50
N PRO A 41 -14.66 -3.41 17.74
CA PRO A 41 -15.13 -4.30 16.69
C PRO A 41 -16.56 -3.98 16.22
N ASN A 42 -17.37 -3.28 17.04
CA ASN A 42 -18.79 -3.04 16.81
C ASN A 42 -19.06 -1.77 15.99
N LYS A 43 -18.27 -1.55 14.93
CA LYS A 43 -18.49 -0.47 13.96
C LYS A 43 -18.17 -0.96 12.55
N LYS A 44 -18.46 -0.14 11.55
CA LYS A 44 -18.02 -0.40 10.17
C LYS A 44 -16.52 -0.54 10.10
N ALA A 45 -16.05 -1.52 9.35
CA ALA A 45 -14.62 -1.77 9.24
C ALA A 45 -13.91 -0.61 8.53
N GLN A 46 -12.75 -0.31 9.05
CA GLN A 46 -11.75 0.55 8.42
C GLN A 46 -10.37 -0.03 8.67
N GLY A 47 -9.46 0.27 7.77
CA GLY A 47 -8.08 -0.20 7.89
C GLY A 47 -7.24 0.23 6.69
N THR A 48 -6.19 -0.50 6.43
CA THR A 48 -5.19 -0.15 5.43
C THR A 48 -4.96 -1.30 4.46
N VAL A 49 -4.71 -0.98 3.21
CA VAL A 49 -4.28 -1.92 2.19
C VAL A 49 -2.78 -2.18 2.37
N ILE A 50 -2.41 -3.45 2.48
CA ILE A 50 -1.01 -3.88 2.58
C ILE A 50 -0.46 -4.08 1.17
N GLU A 51 -1.24 -4.74 0.32
CA GLU A 51 -0.84 -5.11 -1.03
C GLU A 51 -2.07 -5.37 -1.90
N SER A 52 -1.94 -5.13 -3.20
CA SER A 52 -2.95 -5.50 -4.18
C SER A 52 -2.31 -6.11 -5.41
N THR A 53 -2.87 -7.21 -5.89
CA THR A 53 -2.37 -7.94 -7.06
C THR A 53 -3.50 -8.25 -8.03
N LEU A 54 -3.17 -8.41 -9.30
CA LEU A 54 -4.08 -8.93 -10.31
C LEU A 54 -3.82 -10.42 -10.54
N ASP A 55 -4.69 -11.26 -10.01
CA ASP A 55 -4.66 -12.70 -10.24
C ASP A 55 -5.44 -13.03 -11.52
N LYS A 56 -4.84 -13.84 -12.42
CA LYS A 56 -5.44 -14.20 -13.71
C LYS A 56 -6.76 -14.97 -13.60
N GLY A 57 -6.98 -15.68 -12.50
CA GLY A 57 -8.20 -16.49 -12.27
C GLY A 57 -9.22 -15.82 -11.37
N ARG A 58 -8.77 -15.08 -10.36
CA ARG A 58 -9.60 -14.51 -9.31
C ARG A 58 -9.88 -13.01 -9.49
N GLY A 59 -9.17 -12.35 -10.41
CA GLY A 59 -9.24 -10.91 -10.61
C GLY A 59 -8.40 -10.13 -9.58
N TYR A 60 -8.85 -8.95 -9.19
CA TYR A 60 -8.15 -8.14 -8.20
C TYR A 60 -8.26 -8.77 -6.81
N VAL A 61 -7.11 -9.05 -6.21
CA VAL A 61 -6.93 -9.58 -4.86
C VAL A 61 -6.20 -8.53 -4.05
N SER A 62 -6.81 -8.06 -2.98
CA SER A 62 -6.18 -7.07 -2.10
C SER A 62 -6.00 -7.66 -0.71
N THR A 63 -4.77 -7.62 -0.19
CA THR A 63 -4.48 -7.94 1.21
C THR A 63 -4.66 -6.68 2.04
N ILE A 64 -5.57 -6.72 2.99
CA ILE A 64 -5.91 -5.58 3.85
C ILE A 64 -5.72 -5.95 5.32
N LEU A 65 -5.38 -4.97 6.14
CA LEU A 65 -5.36 -5.07 7.59
C LEU A 65 -6.54 -4.29 8.16
N VAL A 66 -7.45 -5.00 8.81
CA VAL A 66 -8.55 -4.35 9.54
C VAL A 66 -8.00 -3.72 10.81
N GLN A 67 -8.09 -2.41 10.94
CA GLN A 67 -7.62 -1.68 12.13
C GLN A 67 -8.71 -1.53 13.17
N SER A 68 -9.95 -1.36 12.74
CA SER A 68 -11.10 -1.25 13.64
C SER A 68 -12.40 -1.61 12.92
N GLY A 69 -13.43 -1.95 13.67
CA GLY A 69 -14.67 -2.48 13.13
C GLY A 69 -14.56 -3.94 12.73
N THR A 70 -15.60 -4.48 12.12
CA THR A 70 -15.62 -5.85 11.59
C THR A 70 -16.04 -5.81 10.13
N LEU A 71 -15.17 -6.33 9.26
CA LEU A 71 -15.43 -6.51 7.85
C LEU A 71 -16.14 -7.85 7.61
N ARG A 72 -17.17 -7.85 6.77
CA ARG A 72 -17.94 -9.04 6.43
C ARG A 72 -18.02 -9.25 4.92
N VAL A 73 -18.22 -10.48 4.52
CA VAL A 73 -18.57 -10.80 3.12
C VAL A 73 -19.91 -10.12 2.79
N GLY A 74 -19.96 -9.44 1.66
CA GLY A 74 -21.10 -8.63 1.23
C GLY A 74 -20.98 -7.15 1.50
N ASP A 75 -20.08 -6.70 2.36
CA ASP A 75 -19.85 -5.29 2.64
C ASP A 75 -19.36 -4.56 1.38
N VAL A 76 -19.75 -3.30 1.26
CA VAL A 76 -19.23 -2.40 0.22
C VAL A 76 -18.02 -1.67 0.78
N ILE A 77 -16.88 -1.81 0.14
CA ILE A 77 -15.63 -1.13 0.52
C ILE A 77 -15.22 -0.09 -0.51
N LEU A 78 -14.67 0.99 0.02
CA LEU A 78 -14.02 2.07 -0.74
C LEU A 78 -12.58 2.14 -0.29
N SER A 79 -11.63 2.03 -1.22
CA SER A 79 -10.19 2.18 -0.95
C SER A 79 -9.53 2.98 -2.05
N GLY A 80 -8.86 4.08 -1.68
CA GLY A 80 -8.35 5.04 -2.67
C GLY A 80 -9.45 5.54 -3.60
N THR A 81 -9.30 5.26 -4.89
CA THR A 81 -10.26 5.54 -5.97
C THR A 81 -11.07 4.31 -6.39
N TYR A 82 -10.87 3.19 -5.73
CA TYR A 82 -11.51 1.91 -6.08
C TYR A 82 -12.61 1.54 -5.10
N THR A 83 -13.66 0.92 -5.61
CA THR A 83 -14.77 0.42 -4.82
C THR A 83 -15.08 -1.02 -5.19
N GLY A 84 -15.81 -1.69 -4.33
CA GLY A 84 -16.34 -3.00 -4.65
C GLY A 84 -17.07 -3.63 -3.49
N ARG A 85 -17.80 -4.68 -3.80
CA ARG A 85 -18.45 -5.51 -2.81
C ARG A 85 -17.57 -6.70 -2.49
N VAL A 86 -17.32 -6.95 -1.21
CA VAL A 86 -16.57 -8.12 -0.75
C VAL A 86 -17.27 -9.40 -1.16
N LYS A 87 -16.71 -10.10 -2.13
CA LYS A 87 -17.26 -11.40 -2.63
C LYS A 87 -16.77 -12.57 -1.80
N ALA A 88 -15.53 -12.53 -1.38
CA ALA A 88 -14.92 -13.55 -0.52
C ALA A 88 -13.74 -12.95 0.23
N MET A 89 -13.45 -13.52 1.39
CA MET A 89 -12.26 -13.22 2.18
C MET A 89 -11.52 -14.51 2.50
N PHE A 90 -10.20 -14.40 2.58
CA PHE A 90 -9.32 -15.52 2.94
C PHE A 90 -8.33 -15.06 4.00
N ASN A 91 -8.05 -15.93 4.95
CA ASN A 91 -7.01 -15.69 5.95
C ASN A 91 -5.61 -16.00 5.38
N GLU A 92 -4.57 -15.83 6.21
CA GLU A 92 -3.17 -16.08 5.89
C GLU A 92 -2.88 -17.54 5.46
N ASN A 93 -3.74 -18.48 5.86
CA ASN A 93 -3.66 -19.90 5.48
C ASN A 93 -4.47 -20.24 4.20
N GLY A 94 -5.02 -19.23 3.52
CA GLY A 94 -5.84 -19.40 2.32
C GLY A 94 -7.23 -20.01 2.61
N LYS A 95 -7.66 -20.10 3.87
CA LYS A 95 -8.99 -20.56 4.24
C LYS A 95 -10.00 -19.42 4.13
N LYS A 96 -11.16 -19.71 3.57
CA LYS A 96 -12.27 -18.76 3.46
C LYS A 96 -12.79 -18.37 4.84
N VAL A 97 -12.98 -17.07 5.06
CA VAL A 97 -13.56 -16.50 6.28
C VAL A 97 -14.74 -15.61 5.94
N GLU A 98 -15.73 -15.51 6.83
CA GLU A 98 -16.93 -14.71 6.63
C GLU A 98 -16.84 -13.32 7.27
N ALA A 99 -16.00 -13.18 8.29
CA ALA A 99 -15.80 -11.93 9.00
C ALA A 99 -14.34 -11.79 9.45
N ALA A 100 -13.86 -10.53 9.50
CA ALA A 100 -12.54 -10.16 9.99
C ALA A 100 -12.67 -8.98 10.96
N GLY A 101 -12.25 -9.18 12.19
CA GLY A 101 -12.25 -8.16 13.25
C GLY A 101 -10.97 -7.29 13.24
N PRO A 102 -10.81 -6.43 14.26
CA PRO A 102 -9.60 -5.62 14.41
C PRO A 102 -8.30 -6.46 14.44
N SER A 103 -7.22 -5.87 13.95
CA SER A 103 -5.88 -6.49 13.86
C SER A 103 -5.81 -7.77 13.03
N THR A 104 -6.80 -8.01 12.18
CA THR A 104 -6.86 -9.23 11.35
C THR A 104 -6.47 -8.90 9.91
N PRO A 105 -5.38 -9.47 9.37
CA PRO A 105 -5.06 -9.39 7.95
C PRO A 105 -5.93 -10.36 7.17
N VAL A 106 -6.50 -9.93 6.06
CA VAL A 106 -7.31 -10.77 5.16
C VAL A 106 -7.08 -10.41 3.70
N GLN A 107 -7.13 -11.42 2.84
CA GLN A 107 -7.21 -11.22 1.40
C GLN A 107 -8.68 -11.06 1.00
N VAL A 108 -8.97 -9.99 0.27
CA VAL A 108 -10.32 -9.63 -0.17
C VAL A 108 -10.42 -9.71 -1.68
N LEU A 109 -11.50 -10.32 -2.15
CA LEU A 109 -11.91 -10.35 -3.56
C LEU A 109 -13.15 -9.47 -3.75
N GLY A 110 -13.20 -8.74 -4.87
CA GLY A 110 -14.41 -8.03 -5.26
C GLY A 110 -14.24 -6.54 -5.52
N LEU A 111 -13.04 -5.99 -5.33
CA LEU A 111 -12.72 -4.64 -5.77
C LEU A 111 -12.67 -4.55 -7.31
N ASN A 112 -12.98 -3.37 -7.83
CA ASN A 112 -12.97 -3.08 -9.27
C ASN A 112 -11.58 -2.68 -9.80
N GLY A 113 -10.57 -2.66 -8.93
CA GLY A 113 -9.20 -2.32 -9.28
C GLY A 113 -8.23 -2.68 -8.16
N ALA A 114 -6.97 -2.31 -8.32
CA ALA A 114 -5.90 -2.52 -7.34
C ALA A 114 -5.61 -1.21 -6.59
N PRO A 115 -6.11 -1.01 -5.36
CA PRO A 115 -5.70 0.12 -4.53
C PRO A 115 -4.21 0.01 -4.19
N GLN A 116 -3.58 1.15 -3.93
CA GLN A 116 -2.17 1.20 -3.60
C GLN A 116 -1.91 0.72 -2.17
N ALA A 117 -0.72 0.17 -1.93
CA ALA A 117 -0.26 -0.12 -0.58
C ALA A 117 -0.22 1.17 0.25
N GLY A 118 -0.77 1.12 1.47
CA GLY A 118 -0.93 2.29 2.33
C GLY A 118 -2.28 3.02 2.17
N ASP A 119 -3.07 2.74 1.13
CA ASP A 119 -4.41 3.29 1.01
C ASP A 119 -5.29 2.86 2.19
N THR A 120 -6.06 3.80 2.71
CA THR A 120 -7.08 3.47 3.69
C THR A 120 -8.32 2.91 3.01
N PHE A 121 -8.90 1.86 3.59
CA PHE A 121 -10.22 1.38 3.18
C PHE A 121 -11.28 1.68 4.25
N ASN A 122 -12.51 1.89 3.81
CA ASN A 122 -13.67 2.12 4.66
C ASN A 122 -14.87 1.33 4.12
N VAL A 123 -15.65 0.75 5.04
CA VAL A 123 -16.95 0.15 4.69
C VAL A 123 -17.99 1.24 4.58
N MET A 124 -18.68 1.25 3.43
CA MET A 124 -19.73 2.21 3.08
C MET A 124 -21.13 1.58 3.27
N ASP A 125 -22.15 2.43 3.43
CA ASP A 125 -23.54 1.97 3.57
C ASP A 125 -24.09 1.40 2.27
N ASP A 126 -23.78 2.06 1.17
CA ASP A 126 -24.29 1.71 -0.13
C ASP A 126 -23.24 1.87 -1.23
N ASP A 127 -23.45 1.14 -2.31
CA ASP A 127 -22.56 1.10 -3.48
C ASP A 127 -22.58 2.42 -4.28
N ARG A 128 -23.70 3.15 -4.25
CA ARG A 128 -23.84 4.42 -4.98
C ARG A 128 -22.96 5.50 -4.35
N SER A 129 -23.08 5.71 -3.06
CA SER A 129 -22.24 6.66 -2.33
C SER A 129 -20.75 6.34 -2.45
N ALA A 130 -20.40 5.05 -2.39
CA ALA A 130 -19.02 4.61 -2.58
C ALA A 130 -18.49 5.01 -3.96
N ARG A 131 -19.27 4.77 -5.03
CA ARG A 131 -18.89 5.14 -6.40
C ARG A 131 -18.81 6.65 -6.61
N GLU A 132 -19.73 7.42 -6.05
CA GLU A 132 -19.70 8.88 -6.15
C GLU A 132 -18.42 9.46 -5.52
N ILE A 133 -18.00 8.95 -4.37
CA ILE A 133 -16.77 9.36 -3.70
C ILE A 133 -15.54 8.92 -4.50
N ALA A 134 -15.52 7.68 -5.00
CA ALA A 134 -14.43 7.16 -5.82
C ALA A 134 -14.22 8.02 -7.08
N ASN A 135 -15.30 8.32 -7.81
CA ASN A 135 -15.24 9.15 -9.00
C ASN A 135 -14.72 10.57 -8.70
N LYS A 136 -15.16 11.18 -7.60
CA LYS A 136 -14.64 12.48 -7.17
C LYS A 136 -13.14 12.43 -6.85
N ARG A 137 -12.68 11.39 -6.15
CA ARG A 137 -11.26 11.19 -5.87
C ARG A 137 -10.44 10.99 -7.14
N GLU A 138 -10.96 10.19 -8.08
CA GLU A 138 -10.31 9.98 -9.38
C GLU A 138 -10.18 11.28 -10.18
N GLN A 139 -11.24 12.08 -10.24
CA GLN A 139 -11.20 13.40 -10.89
C GLN A 139 -10.16 14.32 -10.24
N LEU A 140 -10.12 14.39 -8.92
CA LEU A 140 -9.12 15.20 -8.18
C LEU A 140 -7.69 14.72 -8.45
N ALA A 141 -7.44 13.41 -8.40
CA ALA A 141 -6.14 12.83 -8.69
C ALA A 141 -5.70 13.15 -10.14
N ARG A 142 -6.62 13.06 -11.10
CA ARG A 142 -6.36 13.43 -12.49
C ARG A 142 -6.03 14.91 -12.65
N MET A 143 -6.79 15.79 -11.98
CA MET A 143 -6.52 17.25 -12.00
C MET A 143 -5.18 17.57 -11.38
N GLN A 144 -4.84 16.96 -10.24
CA GLN A 144 -3.54 17.11 -9.59
C GLN A 144 -2.41 16.60 -10.49
N GLY A 145 -2.57 15.45 -11.14
CA GLY A 145 -1.60 14.91 -12.09
C GLY A 145 -1.31 15.87 -13.25
N ILE A 146 -2.34 16.54 -13.78
CA ILE A 146 -2.18 17.55 -14.83
C ILE A 146 -1.42 18.79 -14.30
N MET A 147 -1.73 19.23 -13.08
CA MET A 147 -1.07 20.40 -12.47
C MET A 147 0.39 20.14 -12.05
N THR A 148 0.70 18.88 -11.69
CA THR A 148 2.07 18.49 -11.27
C THR A 148 2.98 18.17 -12.44
N GLN A 149 2.46 18.03 -13.68
CA GLN A 149 3.32 17.93 -14.85
C GLN A 149 4.09 19.26 -14.98
N LYS A 150 5.36 19.24 -14.60
CA LYS A 150 6.28 20.37 -14.81
C LYS A 150 6.33 20.67 -16.31
N HIS A 151 5.74 21.79 -16.72
CA HIS A 151 6.02 22.33 -18.05
C HIS A 151 7.51 22.66 -18.11
N VAL A 152 8.19 22.10 -19.09
CA VAL A 152 9.60 22.42 -19.34
C VAL A 152 9.71 23.92 -19.58
N THR A 153 10.42 24.64 -18.71
CA THR A 153 10.59 26.07 -18.84
C THR A 153 11.63 26.39 -19.91
N LEU A 154 11.57 27.61 -20.49
CA LEU A 154 12.58 28.07 -21.45
C LEU A 154 13.98 28.05 -20.86
N ASP A 155 14.11 28.33 -19.55
CA ASP A 155 15.41 28.29 -18.85
C ASP A 155 15.95 26.85 -18.79
N GLU A 156 15.07 25.86 -18.60
CA GLU A 156 15.46 24.44 -18.59
C GLU A 156 15.86 23.97 -19.99
N ILE A 157 15.17 24.43 -21.03
CA ILE A 157 15.55 24.20 -22.43
C ILE A 157 16.91 24.86 -22.71
N GLY A 158 17.10 26.09 -22.29
CA GLY A 158 18.40 26.81 -22.45
C GLY A 158 19.54 26.07 -21.75
N ARG A 159 19.32 25.56 -20.54
CA ARG A 159 20.30 24.77 -19.79
C ARG A 159 20.61 23.44 -20.49
N ARG A 160 19.60 22.74 -21.02
CA ARG A 160 19.76 21.48 -21.78
C ARG A 160 20.55 21.69 -23.07
N ILE A 161 20.31 22.79 -23.78
CA ILE A 161 21.08 23.19 -24.99
C ILE A 161 22.52 23.52 -24.63
N ALA A 162 22.76 24.20 -23.52
CA ALA A 162 24.12 24.59 -23.08
C ALA A 162 24.98 23.37 -22.69
N ILE A 163 24.39 22.29 -22.16
CA ILE A 163 25.08 21.03 -21.83
C ILE A 163 25.45 20.22 -23.08
N GLY A 164 24.78 20.45 -24.21
CA GLY A 164 25.14 19.93 -25.54
C GLY A 164 24.97 18.43 -25.82
N SER A 165 24.91 17.57 -24.80
CA SER A 165 24.78 16.10 -24.93
C SER A 165 23.74 15.48 -23.98
N PHE A 166 22.66 16.21 -23.72
CA PHE A 166 21.59 15.70 -22.87
C PHE A 166 20.78 14.62 -23.60
N LYS A 167 20.67 13.45 -22.97
CA LYS A 167 19.86 12.31 -23.48
C LYS A 167 18.83 11.92 -22.42
N GLU A 168 17.60 11.70 -22.84
CA GLU A 168 16.55 11.12 -22.02
C GLU A 168 16.40 9.62 -22.36
N LEU A 169 16.36 8.79 -21.33
CA LEU A 169 16.10 7.37 -21.46
C LEU A 169 14.71 7.07 -20.86
N ASN A 170 13.69 7.00 -21.68
CA ASN A 170 12.34 6.68 -21.26
C ASN A 170 12.19 5.18 -21.07
N ILE A 171 11.94 4.72 -19.82
CA ILE A 171 11.78 3.30 -19.47
C ILE A 171 10.34 3.07 -19.00
N ILE A 172 9.69 2.04 -19.53
CA ILE A 172 8.40 1.57 -19.05
C ILE A 172 8.64 0.35 -18.16
N VAL A 173 8.33 0.49 -16.87
CA VAL A 173 8.40 -0.62 -15.90
C VAL A 173 7.01 -1.19 -15.73
N LYS A 174 6.88 -2.52 -15.82
CA LYS A 174 5.64 -3.25 -15.57
C LYS A 174 5.89 -4.37 -14.56
N GLY A 175 5.02 -4.52 -13.60
CA GLY A 175 5.06 -5.58 -12.61
C GLY A 175 3.65 -6.06 -12.27
N ASP A 176 3.56 -7.13 -11.52
CA ASP A 176 2.34 -7.71 -10.99
C ASP A 176 1.93 -7.08 -9.64
N VAL A 177 2.90 -6.46 -8.96
CA VAL A 177 2.74 -5.81 -7.64
C VAL A 177 3.32 -4.40 -7.68
N ASP A 178 2.55 -3.42 -7.21
CA ASP A 178 2.94 -2.00 -7.20
C ASP A 178 4.25 -1.74 -6.45
N GLY A 179 4.46 -2.38 -5.30
CA GLY A 179 5.69 -2.23 -4.52
C GLY A 179 6.95 -2.63 -5.27
N SER A 180 6.88 -3.66 -6.12
CA SER A 180 7.99 -4.08 -6.98
C SER A 180 8.29 -3.05 -8.07
N VAL A 181 7.25 -2.46 -8.66
CA VAL A 181 7.37 -1.42 -9.69
C VAL A 181 7.97 -0.16 -9.08
N GLU A 182 7.50 0.26 -7.90
CA GLU A 182 8.01 1.43 -7.18
C GLU A 182 9.49 1.28 -6.80
N ALA A 183 9.87 0.14 -6.23
CA ALA A 183 11.28 -0.15 -5.86
C ALA A 183 12.20 -0.13 -7.07
N MET A 184 11.77 -0.73 -8.19
CA MET A 184 12.53 -0.75 -9.44
C MET A 184 12.66 0.66 -10.04
N SER A 185 11.54 1.40 -10.12
CA SER A 185 11.52 2.77 -10.65
C SER A 185 12.40 3.70 -9.81
N GLY A 186 12.31 3.62 -8.48
CA GLY A 186 13.14 4.39 -7.57
C GLY A 186 14.63 4.07 -7.71
N SER A 187 14.99 2.81 -7.99
CA SER A 187 16.36 2.40 -8.23
C SER A 187 16.89 2.90 -9.58
N LEU A 188 16.06 2.87 -10.61
CA LEU A 188 16.42 3.39 -11.94
C LEU A 188 16.62 4.91 -11.93
N ILE A 189 15.72 5.66 -11.31
CA ILE A 189 15.82 7.12 -11.18
C ILE A 189 17.13 7.54 -10.48
N LYS A 190 17.59 6.79 -9.49
CA LYS A 190 18.87 7.04 -8.80
C LYS A 190 20.10 6.88 -9.68
N LEU A 191 19.98 6.19 -10.82
CA LEU A 191 21.07 6.05 -11.80
C LEU A 191 21.17 7.25 -12.76
N SER A 192 20.21 8.19 -12.72
CA SER A 192 20.24 9.40 -13.53
C SER A 192 21.51 10.20 -13.28
N LYS A 193 22.11 10.69 -14.38
CA LYS A 193 23.29 11.57 -14.39
C LYS A 193 22.97 12.86 -15.11
N GLU A 194 23.82 13.88 -14.98
CA GLU A 194 23.63 15.18 -15.67
C GLU A 194 23.53 15.05 -17.20
N THR A 195 24.19 14.07 -17.79
CA THR A 195 24.20 13.82 -19.25
C THR A 195 23.12 12.86 -19.71
N VAL A 196 22.59 12.01 -18.83
CA VAL A 196 21.54 11.02 -19.15
C VAL A 196 20.52 11.00 -18.01
N GLN A 197 19.31 11.37 -18.29
CA GLN A 197 18.19 11.34 -17.35
C GLN A 197 17.29 10.13 -17.64
N ILE A 198 16.91 9.40 -16.58
CA ILE A 198 16.00 8.26 -16.63
C ILE A 198 14.66 8.68 -16.05
#